data_d742f2097e7948dfe01a529f417a18b7
#
_entry.id   d742f2097e7948dfe01a529f417a18b7
#
_cell.length_a   1.000
_cell.length_b   1.000
_cell.length_c   1.000
_cell.angle_alpha   90.00
_cell.angle_beta   90.00
_cell.angle_gamma   90.00
#
_symmetry.space_group_name_H-M   'P 1'
#
loop_
_entity.id
_entity.type
_entity.pdbx_description
1 polymer ?
#
loop_
_entity_poly.entity_id
_entity_poly.type
_entity_poly.pdbx_seq_one_letter_code
_entity_poly.pdbx_strand_id
1 'polypeptide(L)'
;MKYIKAIRPYTQRNGSNFKCPPYEAWVNNGGKISKAFYPIRQLHGLAHKIELPSFNILSSQARLRFVEACTINFDCWPDYCCCETIPFIWDCWPSVYDRTEKWLKRHNVKVAIFTSSITAEAMQQRCPNIKILNVTEGIDTSAYHAGDLLIKRNIDFLEYGSKQRNLFDKPLEGINHVNSTSIITQMMTWDDLLNTMADARVTLALPRCDVDKDTTGGVETLTQRFWEGMLSRSVLVGRAPQELVDLIGYNPVITLDRQNAEKQIKDILAHINDYQPLVDKNREIALAMAPWSIRIKKIMSLLTEVGYKI
;
A
#
# COMPACT_ATOMS: atom_id res chain seq x y z
N MET A 1 -17.18 -5.17 25.97
CA MET A 1 -17.11 -4.86 24.54
C MET A 1 -16.55 -3.47 24.39
N LYS A 2 -15.48 -3.27 23.59
CA LYS A 2 -14.80 -1.98 23.44
C LYS A 2 -15.26 -1.27 22.17
N TYR A 3 -15.40 0.05 22.25
CA TYR A 3 -15.75 0.89 21.12
C TYR A 3 -14.49 1.33 20.36
N ILE A 4 -14.50 1.16 19.06
CA ILE A 4 -13.38 1.57 18.19
C ILE A 4 -13.62 2.96 17.63
N LYS A 5 -12.55 3.76 17.64
CA LYS A 5 -12.45 4.98 16.85
C LYS A 5 -11.16 4.94 16.05
N ALA A 6 -11.19 5.30 14.79
CA ALA A 6 -9.96 5.53 14.04
C ALA A 6 -9.37 6.90 14.42
N ILE A 7 -8.05 7.00 14.41
CA ILE A 7 -7.35 8.25 14.73
C ILE A 7 -6.62 8.75 13.48
N ARG A 8 -7.00 9.92 13.00
CA ARG A 8 -6.36 10.58 11.87
C ARG A 8 -4.93 11.01 12.22
N PRO A 9 -3.93 10.81 11.38
CA PRO A 9 -2.56 11.24 11.66
C PRO A 9 -2.46 12.76 11.77
N TYR A 10 -1.51 13.23 12.60
CA TYR A 10 -1.33 14.65 12.90
C TYR A 10 -0.80 15.46 11.72
N THR A 11 0.05 14.87 10.89
CA THR A 11 0.71 15.56 9.79
C THR A 11 0.45 14.87 8.46
N GLN A 12 -0.15 15.61 7.53
CA GLN A 12 0.09 15.37 6.12
C GLN A 12 1.52 15.88 5.85
N ARG A 13 2.50 15.00 5.76
CA ARG A 13 3.78 15.38 5.18
C ARG A 13 3.54 15.60 3.68
N ASN A 14 3.81 16.83 3.26
CA ASN A 14 3.91 17.32 1.88
C ASN A 14 3.61 16.27 0.80
N GLY A 15 2.38 16.30 0.25
CA GLY A 15 2.02 15.65 -1.01
C GLY A 15 1.68 14.15 -0.97
N SER A 16 1.99 13.41 0.08
CA SER A 16 1.61 12.00 0.15
C SER A 16 0.26 11.80 0.86
N ASN A 17 -0.81 11.77 0.09
CA ASN A 17 -2.17 11.53 0.60
C ASN A 17 -2.44 10.06 1.02
N PHE A 18 -1.45 9.17 1.03
CA PHE A 18 -1.61 7.74 1.30
C PHE A 18 -2.30 7.42 2.63
N LYS A 19 -2.12 8.27 3.65
CA LYS A 19 -2.65 8.03 4.99
C LYS A 19 -4.08 8.55 5.20
N CYS A 20 -4.64 9.33 4.27
CA CYS A 20 -5.99 9.91 4.42
C CYS A 20 -7.12 9.02 3.92
N PRO A 21 -7.01 8.39 2.73
CA PRO A 21 -8.09 7.59 2.16
C PRO A 21 -8.65 6.50 3.07
N PRO A 22 -7.86 5.73 3.85
CA PRO A 22 -8.42 4.74 4.78
C PRO A 22 -9.29 5.36 5.88
N TYR A 23 -8.97 6.56 6.36
CA TYR A 23 -9.79 7.24 7.37
C TYR A 23 -11.08 7.78 6.80
N GLU A 24 -11.05 8.31 5.58
CA GLU A 24 -12.24 8.76 4.87
C GLU A 24 -13.18 7.57 4.58
N ALA A 25 -12.63 6.47 4.10
CA ALA A 25 -13.38 5.23 3.92
C ALA A 25 -13.95 4.69 5.23
N TRP A 26 -13.24 4.81 6.36
CA TRP A 26 -13.74 4.43 7.68
C TRP A 26 -14.98 5.22 8.05
N VAL A 27 -14.96 6.55 7.91
CA VAL A 27 -16.12 7.42 8.18
C VAL A 27 -17.29 7.12 7.25
N ASN A 28 -17.02 6.99 5.96
CA ASN A 28 -18.03 6.72 4.95
C ASN A 28 -18.73 5.36 5.14
N ASN A 29 -18.11 4.44 5.88
CA ASN A 29 -18.72 3.17 6.28
C ASN A 29 -19.30 3.19 7.71
N GLY A 30 -19.52 4.37 8.30
CA GLY A 30 -20.17 4.53 9.61
C GLY A 30 -19.23 4.50 10.82
N GLY A 31 -17.93 4.36 10.59
CA GLY A 31 -16.93 4.38 11.67
C GLY A 31 -16.70 5.77 12.25
N LYS A 32 -16.41 5.84 13.55
CA LYS A 32 -16.13 7.10 14.24
C LYS A 32 -14.65 7.45 14.18
N ILE A 33 -14.35 8.75 13.97
CA ILE A 33 -12.99 9.30 14.08
C ILE A 33 -12.85 10.08 15.39
N SER A 34 -11.68 9.98 16.01
CA SER A 34 -11.24 10.86 17.08
C SER A 34 -10.08 11.71 16.57
N LYS A 35 -10.06 12.99 16.96
CA LYS A 35 -8.88 13.82 16.74
C LYS A 35 -7.73 13.27 17.59
N ALA A 36 -6.55 13.15 17.00
CA ALA A 36 -5.37 12.83 17.77
C ALA A 36 -5.07 13.97 18.75
N PHE A 37 -4.88 13.64 20.01
CA PHE A 37 -4.34 14.59 20.98
C PHE A 37 -2.82 14.55 20.87
N TYR A 38 -2.25 15.55 20.27
CA TYR A 38 -0.80 15.73 20.25
C TYR A 38 -0.48 16.94 21.11
N PRO A 39 0.11 16.74 22.30
CA PRO A 39 0.80 17.82 22.96
C PRO A 39 1.92 18.29 22.04
N ILE A 40 2.42 19.47 22.26
CA ILE A 40 3.43 20.19 21.49
C ILE A 40 4.37 19.27 20.71
N ARG A 41 4.57 19.49 19.40
CA ARG A 41 5.37 18.65 18.46
C ARG A 41 6.72 18.20 19.03
N GLN A 42 7.37 19.03 19.84
CA GLN A 42 8.64 18.71 20.50
C GLN A 42 8.49 17.61 21.56
N LEU A 43 7.40 17.62 22.35
CA LEU A 43 7.10 16.56 23.32
C LEU A 43 6.77 15.24 22.63
N HIS A 44 6.09 15.28 21.49
CA HIS A 44 5.84 14.09 20.68
C HIS A 44 7.15 13.48 20.18
N GLY A 45 8.07 14.29 19.67
CA GLY A 45 9.39 13.85 19.21
C GLY A 45 10.29 13.29 20.31
N LEU A 46 10.08 13.70 21.57
CA LEU A 46 10.79 13.16 22.73
C LEU A 46 10.11 11.87 23.25
N ALA A 47 8.79 11.90 23.39
CA ALA A 47 8.02 10.80 23.99
C ALA A 47 8.13 9.49 23.19
N HIS A 48 8.18 9.55 21.84
CA HIS A 48 8.35 8.35 21.03
C HIS A 48 9.71 7.66 21.25
N LYS A 49 10.74 8.39 21.69
CA LYS A 49 12.07 7.82 21.99
C LYS A 49 12.11 7.12 23.35
N ILE A 50 11.23 7.53 24.28
CA ILE A 50 11.21 7.01 25.66
C ILE A 50 10.41 5.72 25.77
N GLU A 51 9.53 5.41 24.79
CA GLU A 51 8.64 4.24 24.81
C GLU A 51 7.92 4.06 26.15
N LEU A 52 6.98 4.94 26.46
CA LEU A 52 6.22 4.90 27.71
C LEU A 52 5.40 3.60 27.85
N PRO A 53 5.20 3.08 29.07
CA PRO A 53 4.36 1.92 29.28
C PRO A 53 2.87 2.24 29.06
N SER A 54 2.06 1.19 28.85
CA SER A 54 0.61 1.33 28.74
C SER A 54 -0.03 1.44 30.13
N PHE A 55 -0.78 2.51 30.37
CA PHE A 55 -1.52 2.76 31.60
C PHE A 55 -2.99 2.35 31.52
N ASN A 56 -3.49 2.09 30.28
CA ASN A 56 -4.86 1.63 29.98
C ASN A 56 -5.98 2.42 30.69
N ILE A 57 -5.85 3.74 30.74
CA ILE A 57 -6.76 4.66 31.46
C ILE A 57 -8.18 4.62 30.84
N LEU A 58 -8.27 4.43 29.52
CA LEU A 58 -9.52 4.38 28.76
C LEU A 58 -9.87 2.92 28.39
N SER A 59 -10.07 2.06 29.38
CA SER A 59 -10.24 0.61 29.22
C SER A 59 -11.41 0.17 28.33
N SER A 60 -12.43 1.03 28.16
CA SER A 60 -13.61 0.77 27.30
C SER A 60 -13.41 1.17 25.85
N GLN A 61 -12.26 1.73 25.48
CA GLN A 61 -11.98 2.26 24.14
C GLN A 61 -10.82 1.54 23.48
N ALA A 62 -10.90 1.45 22.15
CA ALA A 62 -9.81 1.01 21.29
C ALA A 62 -9.56 2.05 20.19
N ARG A 63 -8.33 2.14 19.71
CA ARG A 63 -7.90 3.05 18.66
C ARG A 63 -7.35 2.28 17.48
N LEU A 64 -8.00 2.43 16.32
CA LEU A 64 -7.48 1.93 15.05
C LEU A 64 -6.49 2.94 14.50
N ARG A 65 -5.29 2.48 14.19
CA ARG A 65 -4.19 3.27 13.64
C ARG A 65 -3.65 2.66 12.37
N PHE A 66 -3.52 3.45 11.31
CA PHE A 66 -2.86 3.07 10.07
C PHE A 66 -1.41 3.55 10.13
N VAL A 67 -0.46 2.62 10.14
CA VAL A 67 0.94 2.89 10.49
C VAL A 67 1.93 2.09 9.64
N GLU A 68 3.13 2.62 9.47
CA GLU A 68 4.27 1.86 8.97
C GLU A 68 4.97 1.14 10.13
N ALA A 69 5.48 -0.07 9.88
CA ALA A 69 6.17 -0.82 10.93
C ALA A 69 7.37 -0.05 11.53
N CYS A 70 8.09 0.74 10.71
CA CYS A 70 9.23 1.52 11.15
C CYS A 70 8.86 2.73 12.04
N THR A 71 7.62 3.24 11.96
CA THR A 71 7.14 4.41 12.71
C THR A 71 6.06 4.07 13.74
N ILE A 72 5.79 2.79 13.99
CA ILE A 72 4.67 2.32 14.82
C ILE A 72 4.62 2.98 16.20
N ASN A 73 5.76 3.14 16.85
CA ASN A 73 5.82 3.79 18.17
C ASN A 73 5.45 5.27 18.09
N PHE A 74 5.92 5.97 17.07
CA PHE A 74 5.61 7.37 16.83
C PHE A 74 4.14 7.56 16.45
N ASP A 75 3.64 6.78 15.47
CA ASP A 75 2.29 6.95 14.93
C ASP A 75 1.20 6.53 15.93
N CYS A 76 1.48 5.59 16.82
CA CYS A 76 0.52 5.13 17.85
C CYS A 76 0.57 5.91 19.15
N TRP A 77 1.59 6.77 19.39
CA TRP A 77 1.65 7.62 20.57
C TRP A 77 0.64 8.78 20.47
N PRO A 78 -0.05 9.18 21.56
CA PRO A 78 -0.03 8.63 22.92
C PRO A 78 -1.08 7.54 23.17
N ASP A 79 -1.79 7.05 22.15
CA ASP A 79 -2.93 6.17 22.34
C ASP A 79 -2.58 4.87 23.06
N TYR A 80 -1.44 4.26 22.71
CA TYR A 80 -1.00 3.02 23.37
C TYR A 80 -0.72 3.18 24.88
N CYS A 81 -0.50 4.43 25.35
CA CYS A 81 -0.39 4.70 26.78
C CYS A 81 -1.74 4.71 27.47
N CYS A 82 -2.82 5.10 26.78
CA CYS A 82 -4.09 5.43 27.39
C CYS A 82 -5.18 4.39 27.14
N CYS A 83 -5.16 3.72 26.00
CA CYS A 83 -6.20 2.80 25.57
C CYS A 83 -5.62 1.65 24.72
N GLU A 84 -6.44 0.68 24.42
CA GLU A 84 -6.06 -0.38 23.49
C GLU A 84 -5.81 0.18 22.09
N THR A 85 -4.71 -0.24 21.47
CA THR A 85 -4.36 0.16 20.12
C THR A 85 -4.47 -1.04 19.19
N ILE A 86 -5.13 -0.85 18.04
CA ILE A 86 -5.25 -1.81 16.96
C ILE A 86 -4.46 -1.24 15.79
N PRO A 87 -3.20 -1.65 15.58
CA PRO A 87 -2.41 -1.16 14.46
C PRO A 87 -2.77 -1.91 13.18
N PHE A 88 -3.05 -1.18 12.11
CA PHE A 88 -3.01 -1.65 10.74
C PHE A 88 -1.62 -1.30 10.19
N ILE A 89 -0.81 -2.32 9.93
CA ILE A 89 0.63 -2.18 9.72
C ILE A 89 0.98 -2.53 8.28
N TRP A 90 1.60 -1.60 7.57
CA TRP A 90 2.24 -1.87 6.29
C TRP A 90 3.77 -1.77 6.38
N ASP A 91 4.45 -2.18 5.32
CA ASP A 91 5.92 -2.21 5.25
C ASP A 91 6.60 -2.94 6.43
N CYS A 92 5.96 -4.01 6.91
CA CYS A 92 6.54 -4.86 7.95
C CYS A 92 7.37 -5.99 7.30
N TRP A 93 8.65 -5.74 7.15
CA TRP A 93 9.63 -6.64 6.55
C TRP A 93 10.39 -7.44 7.60
N PRO A 94 11.05 -8.56 7.25
CA PRO A 94 11.82 -9.38 8.19
C PRO A 94 12.81 -8.60 9.05
N SER A 95 13.43 -7.56 8.49
CA SER A 95 14.36 -6.67 9.20
C SER A 95 13.75 -5.91 10.39
N VAL A 96 12.42 -5.79 10.44
CA VAL A 96 11.70 -5.09 11.53
C VAL A 96 10.79 -6.00 12.34
N TYR A 97 10.76 -7.31 12.08
CA TYR A 97 9.90 -8.27 12.81
C TYR A 97 10.17 -8.26 14.31
N ASP A 98 11.42 -8.34 14.75
CA ASP A 98 11.78 -8.36 16.17
C ASP A 98 11.32 -7.10 16.90
N ARG A 99 11.50 -5.96 16.25
CA ARG A 99 11.06 -4.66 16.78
C ARG A 99 9.54 -4.59 16.88
N THR A 100 8.86 -5.03 15.84
CA THR A 100 7.39 -5.02 15.78
C THR A 100 6.80 -5.98 16.81
N GLU A 101 7.31 -7.21 16.91
CA GLU A 101 6.93 -8.18 17.93
C GLU A 101 7.10 -7.62 19.34
N LYS A 102 8.29 -7.06 19.63
CA LYS A 102 8.59 -6.45 20.93
C LYS A 102 7.61 -5.33 21.27
N TRP A 103 7.29 -4.48 20.30
CA TRP A 103 6.35 -3.39 20.46
C TRP A 103 4.93 -3.89 20.74
N LEU A 104 4.44 -4.85 19.96
CA LEU A 104 3.11 -5.45 20.11
C LEU A 104 2.94 -6.08 21.50
N LYS A 105 3.94 -6.86 21.95
CA LYS A 105 3.93 -7.50 23.28
C LYS A 105 4.00 -6.48 24.40
N ARG A 106 4.90 -5.49 24.32
CA ARG A 106 5.10 -4.45 25.33
C ARG A 106 3.84 -3.64 25.58
N HIS A 107 3.10 -3.29 24.51
CA HIS A 107 1.90 -2.47 24.62
C HIS A 107 0.62 -3.31 24.75
N ASN A 108 0.76 -4.62 25.01
CA ASN A 108 -0.36 -5.53 25.25
C ASN A 108 -1.45 -5.47 24.16
N VAL A 109 -0.99 -5.34 22.90
CA VAL A 109 -1.86 -5.33 21.73
C VAL A 109 -2.63 -6.65 21.67
N LYS A 110 -3.94 -6.58 21.45
CA LYS A 110 -4.80 -7.77 21.35
C LYS A 110 -5.05 -8.18 19.91
N VAL A 111 -5.13 -7.19 19.03
CA VAL A 111 -5.38 -7.39 17.61
C VAL A 111 -4.43 -6.51 16.81
N ALA A 112 -3.76 -7.06 15.81
CA ALA A 112 -2.97 -6.33 14.83
C ALA A 112 -3.34 -6.80 13.41
N ILE A 113 -3.28 -5.89 12.44
CA ILE A 113 -3.64 -6.14 11.05
C ILE A 113 -2.40 -5.89 10.20
N PHE A 114 -2.04 -6.84 9.35
CA PHE A 114 -0.90 -6.73 8.43
C PHE A 114 -1.36 -6.77 6.98
N THR A 115 -0.64 -6.05 6.11
CA THR A 115 -1.01 -5.93 4.70
C THR A 115 -0.53 -7.10 3.84
N SER A 116 0.50 -7.84 4.27
CA SER A 116 1.00 -9.06 3.61
C SER A 116 0.54 -10.30 4.37
N SER A 117 0.02 -11.31 3.64
CA SER A 117 -0.35 -12.60 4.20
C SER A 117 0.85 -13.34 4.78
N ILE A 118 1.99 -13.31 4.10
CA ILE A 118 3.26 -13.91 4.53
C ILE A 118 3.71 -13.29 5.86
N THR A 119 3.67 -11.95 5.95
CA THR A 119 4.01 -11.24 7.18
C THR A 119 3.01 -11.54 8.31
N ALA A 120 1.71 -11.59 8.00
CA ALA A 120 0.68 -11.91 8.99
C ALA A 120 0.89 -13.31 9.58
N GLU A 121 1.21 -14.30 8.75
CA GLU A 121 1.52 -15.67 9.19
C GLU A 121 2.77 -15.72 10.07
N ALA A 122 3.86 -15.09 9.63
CA ALA A 122 5.09 -15.01 10.41
C ALA A 122 4.88 -14.33 11.77
N MET A 123 4.10 -13.25 11.80
CA MET A 123 3.80 -12.53 13.05
C MET A 123 2.81 -13.30 13.93
N GLN A 124 1.90 -14.11 13.39
CA GLN A 124 1.04 -14.97 14.19
C GLN A 124 1.86 -16.06 14.91
N GLN A 125 2.86 -16.64 14.25
CA GLN A 125 3.78 -17.61 14.87
C GLN A 125 4.60 -16.97 16.00
N ARG A 126 5.09 -15.75 15.80
CA ARG A 126 5.88 -14.99 16.79
C ARG A 126 5.04 -14.44 17.97
N CYS A 127 3.78 -14.16 17.71
CA CYS A 127 2.85 -13.55 18.67
C CYS A 127 1.58 -14.41 18.84
N PRO A 128 1.66 -15.66 19.33
CA PRO A 128 0.52 -16.59 19.35
C PRO A 128 -0.67 -16.09 20.19
N ASN A 129 -0.43 -15.21 21.15
CA ASN A 129 -1.46 -14.64 22.02
C ASN A 129 -2.10 -13.35 21.48
N ILE A 130 -1.64 -12.86 20.32
CA ILE A 130 -2.20 -11.71 19.63
C ILE A 130 -2.99 -12.21 18.44
N LYS A 131 -4.21 -11.71 18.24
CA LYS A 131 -5.00 -12.01 17.04
C LYS A 131 -4.41 -11.24 15.87
N ILE A 132 -3.74 -11.92 14.98
CA ILE A 132 -3.20 -11.34 13.76
C ILE A 132 -4.23 -11.49 12.64
N LEU A 133 -4.50 -10.41 11.93
CA LEU A 133 -5.41 -10.36 10.79
C LEU A 133 -4.62 -9.95 9.55
N ASN A 134 -5.07 -10.42 8.38
CA ASN A 134 -4.53 -10.00 7.09
C ASN A 134 -5.59 -9.24 6.29
N VAL A 135 -5.24 -8.02 5.90
CA VAL A 135 -6.01 -7.20 4.95
C VAL A 135 -5.04 -6.41 4.09
N THR A 136 -5.02 -6.69 2.79
CA THR A 136 -4.17 -5.98 1.83
C THR A 136 -4.50 -4.48 1.77
N GLU A 137 -3.57 -3.68 1.29
CA GLU A 137 -3.80 -2.25 1.10
C GLU A 137 -4.93 -1.98 0.08
N GLY A 138 -5.63 -0.88 0.31
CA GLY A 138 -6.52 -0.28 -0.69
C GLY A 138 -5.86 0.91 -1.36
N ILE A 139 -6.57 1.50 -2.32
CA ILE A 139 -6.15 2.72 -3.00
C ILE A 139 -7.32 3.68 -3.15
N ASP A 140 -7.04 4.97 -3.31
CA ASP A 140 -8.04 5.95 -3.74
C ASP A 140 -8.22 5.84 -5.26
N THR A 141 -9.22 5.09 -5.68
CA THR A 141 -9.48 4.84 -7.10
C THR A 141 -9.95 6.08 -7.85
N SER A 142 -10.47 7.10 -7.15
CA SER A 142 -10.99 8.32 -7.77
C SER A 142 -9.88 9.23 -8.33
N ALA A 143 -8.66 9.07 -7.85
CA ALA A 143 -7.51 9.85 -8.31
C ALA A 143 -7.01 9.43 -9.69
N TYR A 144 -7.33 8.20 -10.17
CA TYR A 144 -6.72 7.64 -11.37
C TYR A 144 -7.60 7.78 -12.60
N HIS A 145 -7.02 8.33 -13.67
CA HIS A 145 -7.69 8.49 -14.96
C HIS A 145 -7.52 7.24 -15.83
N ALA A 146 -8.54 6.95 -16.66
CA ALA A 146 -8.52 5.81 -17.57
C ALA A 146 -7.54 5.97 -18.73
N GLY A 147 -7.20 7.19 -19.08
CA GLY A 147 -6.51 7.51 -20.33
C GLY A 147 -7.32 7.17 -21.58
N ASP A 148 -6.75 7.47 -22.72
CA ASP A 148 -7.28 7.10 -24.03
C ASP A 148 -7.09 5.60 -24.33
N LEU A 149 -7.59 5.15 -25.49
CA LEU A 149 -7.25 3.83 -26.02
C LEU A 149 -5.73 3.70 -26.15
N LEU A 150 -5.19 2.52 -25.91
CA LEU A 150 -3.75 2.28 -25.90
C LEU A 150 -3.03 2.82 -27.14
N ILE A 151 -3.62 2.62 -28.32
CA ILE A 151 -3.00 3.09 -29.58
C ILE A 151 -2.86 4.61 -29.68
N LYS A 152 -3.67 5.38 -28.96
CA LYS A 152 -3.65 6.84 -28.98
C LYS A 152 -2.72 7.48 -27.96
N ARG A 153 -2.13 6.69 -27.05
CA ARG A 153 -1.26 7.18 -26.01
C ARG A 153 0.11 7.53 -26.54
N ASN A 154 0.77 8.50 -25.91
CA ASN A 154 2.04 9.04 -26.36
C ASN A 154 3.25 8.34 -25.73
N ILE A 155 3.14 7.83 -24.50
CA ILE A 155 4.21 7.18 -23.77
C ILE A 155 4.17 5.68 -24.06
N ASP A 156 5.23 5.17 -24.68
CA ASP A 156 5.31 3.76 -25.05
C ASP A 156 5.60 2.88 -23.84
N PHE A 157 6.58 3.26 -23.01
CA PHE A 157 6.97 2.49 -21.84
C PHE A 157 7.22 3.40 -20.64
N LEU A 158 6.66 3.05 -19.50
CA LEU A 158 6.77 3.79 -18.24
C LEU A 158 7.41 2.94 -17.14
N GLU A 159 8.48 3.46 -16.56
CA GLU A 159 9.08 3.00 -15.31
C GLU A 159 9.00 4.13 -14.28
N TYR A 160 8.35 3.93 -13.14
CA TYR A 160 8.23 4.96 -12.10
C TYR A 160 8.53 4.43 -10.70
N GLY A 161 8.83 5.34 -9.78
CA GLY A 161 9.19 5.06 -8.39
C GLY A 161 10.68 5.31 -8.13
N SER A 162 11.34 4.50 -7.29
CA SER A 162 12.77 4.65 -7.02
C SER A 162 13.62 4.16 -8.21
N LYS A 163 14.82 4.74 -8.37
CA LYS A 163 15.77 4.35 -9.44
C LYS A 163 16.11 2.85 -9.43
N GLN A 164 16.14 2.22 -8.25
CA GLN A 164 16.40 0.78 -8.11
C GLN A 164 15.33 -0.09 -8.77
N ARG A 165 14.22 0.49 -9.17
CA ARG A 165 13.10 -0.20 -9.85
C ARG A 165 13.17 -0.12 -11.36
N ASN A 166 14.11 0.65 -11.92
CA ASN A 166 14.29 0.70 -13.37
C ASN A 166 14.82 -0.66 -13.87
N LEU A 167 14.22 -1.13 -14.94
CA LEU A 167 14.70 -2.31 -15.67
C LEU A 167 15.87 -1.94 -16.58
N PHE A 168 15.87 -0.69 -17.09
CA PHE A 168 16.87 -0.16 -18.00
C PHE A 168 17.57 1.06 -17.38
N ASP A 169 18.90 1.05 -17.44
CA ASP A 169 19.72 2.17 -16.97
C ASP A 169 19.54 3.42 -17.84
N LYS A 170 19.23 3.23 -19.13
CA LYS A 170 19.00 4.29 -20.12
C LYS A 170 17.69 4.07 -20.84
N PRO A 171 17.03 5.15 -21.30
CA PRO A 171 15.84 5.02 -22.14
C PRO A 171 16.11 4.14 -23.37
N LEU A 172 15.13 3.33 -23.74
CA LEU A 172 15.19 2.49 -24.94
C LEU A 172 15.13 3.34 -26.20
N GLU A 173 15.93 2.97 -27.21
CA GLU A 173 15.93 3.67 -28.49
C GLU A 173 14.70 3.34 -29.34
N GLY A 174 14.20 4.34 -30.08
CA GLY A 174 13.11 4.19 -31.02
C GLY A 174 11.72 4.13 -30.42
N ILE A 175 11.58 4.35 -29.08
CA ILE A 175 10.29 4.44 -28.39
C ILE A 175 10.30 5.60 -27.39
N ASN A 176 9.12 6.13 -27.07
CA ASN A 176 8.98 7.12 -26.02
C ASN A 176 8.99 6.42 -24.64
N HIS A 177 10.18 6.30 -24.06
CA HIS A 177 10.43 5.66 -22.77
C HIS A 177 10.62 6.72 -21.67
N VAL A 178 9.69 6.76 -20.70
CA VAL A 178 9.78 7.59 -19.50
C VAL A 178 10.19 6.69 -18.33
N ASN A 179 11.31 7.01 -17.69
CA ASN A 179 11.83 6.26 -16.55
C ASN A 179 11.88 7.09 -15.26
N SER A 180 12.13 6.45 -14.12
CA SER A 180 12.19 7.10 -12.82
C SER A 180 13.18 8.26 -12.74
N THR A 181 14.28 8.21 -13.51
CA THR A 181 15.26 9.31 -13.57
C THR A 181 14.67 10.53 -14.27
N SER A 182 13.96 10.33 -15.39
CA SER A 182 13.27 11.41 -16.09
C SER A 182 12.22 12.08 -15.21
N ILE A 183 11.43 11.29 -14.49
CA ILE A 183 10.40 11.78 -13.55
C ILE A 183 11.01 12.63 -12.45
N ILE A 184 12.09 12.16 -11.80
CA ILE A 184 12.76 12.89 -10.72
C ILE A 184 13.40 14.19 -11.24
N THR A 185 14.02 14.14 -12.40
CA THR A 185 14.68 15.31 -13.00
C THR A 185 13.69 16.40 -13.39
N GLN A 186 12.49 16.03 -13.82
CA GLN A 186 11.42 16.95 -14.21
C GLN A 186 10.61 17.48 -13.02
N MET A 187 10.89 17.04 -11.77
CA MET A 187 10.18 17.44 -10.57
C MET A 187 8.64 17.37 -10.72
N MET A 188 8.17 16.25 -11.28
CA MET A 188 6.74 16.04 -11.52
C MET A 188 5.90 16.16 -10.23
N THR A 189 4.79 16.85 -10.34
CA THR A 189 3.75 16.85 -9.30
C THR A 189 3.05 15.48 -9.28
N TRP A 190 2.24 15.25 -8.24
CA TRP A 190 1.40 14.05 -8.19
C TRP A 190 0.43 13.96 -9.39
N ASP A 191 -0.18 15.08 -9.75
CA ASP A 191 -1.11 15.15 -10.89
C ASP A 191 -0.41 14.88 -12.22
N ASP A 192 0.82 15.39 -12.40
CA ASP A 192 1.64 15.07 -13.58
C ASP A 192 1.94 13.56 -13.67
N LEU A 193 2.23 12.92 -12.53
CA LEU A 193 2.47 11.48 -12.50
C LEU A 193 1.21 10.68 -12.85
N LEU A 194 0.05 11.09 -12.35
CA LEU A 194 -1.24 10.45 -12.68
C LEU A 194 -1.55 10.59 -14.18
N ASN A 195 -1.31 11.75 -14.76
CA ASN A 195 -1.48 11.99 -16.20
C ASN A 195 -0.48 11.16 -17.02
N THR A 196 0.77 11.07 -16.56
CA THR A 196 1.82 10.23 -17.18
C THR A 196 1.42 8.76 -17.18
N MET A 197 0.88 8.25 -16.06
CA MET A 197 0.38 6.88 -15.98
C MET A 197 -0.79 6.64 -16.95
N ALA A 198 -1.71 7.60 -17.05
CA ALA A 198 -2.87 7.50 -17.94
C ALA A 198 -2.49 7.56 -19.44
N ASP A 199 -1.34 8.16 -19.77
CA ASP A 199 -0.82 8.27 -21.14
C ASP A 199 0.20 7.15 -21.49
N ALA A 200 0.51 6.25 -20.56
CA ALA A 200 1.43 5.14 -20.79
C ALA A 200 0.73 3.91 -21.38
N ARG A 201 1.28 3.36 -22.49
CA ARG A 201 0.84 2.12 -23.12
C ARG A 201 1.22 0.91 -22.28
N VAL A 202 2.49 0.82 -21.91
CA VAL A 202 3.09 -0.27 -21.13
C VAL A 202 3.72 0.30 -19.86
N THR A 203 3.52 -0.36 -18.73
CA THR A 203 4.08 0.05 -17.42
C THR A 203 4.78 -1.13 -16.76
N LEU A 204 6.00 -0.89 -16.24
CA LEU A 204 6.74 -1.90 -15.47
C LEU A 204 6.09 -2.09 -14.09
N ALA A 205 5.71 -3.33 -13.77
CA ALA A 205 5.10 -3.71 -12.50
C ALA A 205 5.83 -4.91 -11.87
N LEU A 206 6.74 -4.63 -10.95
CA LEU A 206 7.47 -5.65 -10.18
C LEU A 206 7.13 -5.54 -8.69
N PRO A 207 6.95 -6.66 -7.97
CA PRO A 207 6.91 -6.68 -6.52
C PRO A 207 8.17 -6.06 -5.92
N ARG A 208 8.04 -5.42 -4.76
CA ARG A 208 9.20 -4.80 -4.12
C ARG A 208 10.31 -5.81 -3.80
N CYS A 209 9.96 -7.04 -3.45
CA CYS A 209 10.91 -8.10 -3.15
C CYS A 209 11.81 -8.50 -4.35
N ASP A 210 11.40 -8.19 -5.59
CA ASP A 210 12.20 -8.49 -6.78
C ASP A 210 13.28 -7.44 -7.07
N VAL A 211 13.11 -6.23 -6.51
CA VAL A 211 13.98 -5.06 -6.78
C VAL A 211 14.71 -4.54 -5.54
N ASP A 212 14.28 -4.90 -4.34
CA ASP A 212 14.82 -4.44 -3.06
C ASP A 212 14.79 -5.59 -2.04
N LYS A 213 15.55 -6.65 -2.32
CA LYS A 213 15.63 -7.85 -1.47
C LYS A 213 16.22 -7.56 -0.10
N ASP A 214 17.16 -6.63 -0.02
CA ASP A 214 17.85 -6.30 1.24
C ASP A 214 16.87 -5.71 2.26
N THR A 215 15.96 -4.85 1.82
CA THR A 215 14.92 -4.29 2.68
C THR A 215 13.82 -5.30 2.98
N THR A 216 13.34 -5.99 1.95
CA THR A 216 12.14 -6.85 2.06
C THR A 216 12.44 -8.26 2.60
N GLY A 217 13.72 -8.67 2.62
CA GLY A 217 14.08 -10.05 2.97
C GLY A 217 13.44 -11.10 2.04
N GLY A 218 13.05 -10.70 0.83
CA GLY A 218 12.36 -11.56 -0.13
C GLY A 218 10.85 -11.75 0.14
N VAL A 219 10.29 -11.10 1.15
CA VAL A 219 8.85 -11.18 1.45
C VAL A 219 8.04 -10.45 0.39
N GLU A 220 7.13 -11.18 -0.24
CA GLU A 220 6.20 -10.64 -1.22
C GLU A 220 5.02 -9.95 -0.54
N THR A 221 4.55 -8.85 -1.15
CA THR A 221 3.32 -8.17 -0.75
C THR A 221 2.66 -7.50 -1.95
N LEU A 222 1.33 -7.45 -1.95
CA LEU A 222 0.56 -6.67 -2.90
C LEU A 222 0.70 -5.19 -2.56
N THR A 223 1.39 -4.44 -3.42
CA THR A 223 1.55 -2.99 -3.30
C THR A 223 0.57 -2.23 -4.19
N GLN A 224 0.36 -0.94 -3.91
CA GLN A 224 -0.54 -0.08 -4.68
C GLN A 224 -0.18 0.00 -6.17
N ARG A 225 1.09 -0.18 -6.53
CA ARG A 225 1.60 -0.12 -7.92
C ARG A 225 0.78 -0.95 -8.92
N PHE A 226 0.34 -2.13 -8.53
CA PHE A 226 -0.47 -2.99 -9.41
C PHE A 226 -1.84 -2.38 -9.64
N TRP A 227 -2.46 -1.85 -8.59
CA TRP A 227 -3.72 -1.14 -8.70
C TRP A 227 -3.59 0.15 -9.52
N GLU A 228 -2.51 0.91 -9.32
CA GLU A 228 -2.21 2.12 -10.09
C GLU A 228 -2.18 1.85 -11.59
N GLY A 229 -1.41 0.84 -12.02
CA GLY A 229 -1.31 0.49 -13.43
C GLY A 229 -2.62 -0.08 -14.00
N MET A 230 -3.34 -0.91 -13.24
CA MET A 230 -4.66 -1.42 -13.66
C MET A 230 -5.68 -0.27 -13.79
N LEU A 231 -5.71 0.66 -12.83
CA LEU A 231 -6.61 1.83 -12.87
C LEU A 231 -6.29 2.78 -14.02
N SER A 232 -5.03 2.91 -14.41
CA SER A 232 -4.58 3.72 -15.53
C SER A 232 -4.74 3.03 -16.90
N ARG A 233 -5.25 1.78 -16.92
CA ARG A 233 -5.44 0.96 -18.15
C ARG A 233 -4.15 0.78 -18.94
N SER A 234 -2.99 0.68 -18.28
CA SER A 234 -1.72 0.33 -18.92
C SER A 234 -1.54 -1.19 -19.00
N VAL A 235 -0.87 -1.66 -20.03
CA VAL A 235 -0.39 -3.06 -20.09
C VAL A 235 0.70 -3.21 -19.02
N LEU A 236 0.45 -4.04 -18.02
CA LEU A 236 1.44 -4.32 -16.98
C LEU A 236 2.41 -5.40 -17.46
N VAL A 237 3.70 -5.10 -17.45
CA VAL A 237 4.78 -6.06 -17.73
C VAL A 237 5.64 -6.21 -16.49
N GLY A 238 5.91 -7.43 -16.07
CA GLY A 238 6.65 -7.68 -14.84
C GLY A 238 6.32 -9.01 -14.20
N ARG A 239 5.95 -8.98 -12.93
CA ARG A 239 5.49 -10.16 -12.18
C ARG A 239 4.38 -9.75 -11.21
N ALA A 240 3.24 -10.42 -11.29
CA ALA A 240 2.18 -10.21 -10.29
C ALA A 240 2.57 -10.88 -8.97
N PRO A 241 2.31 -10.25 -7.80
CA PRO A 241 2.34 -10.96 -6.54
C PRO A 241 1.21 -11.99 -6.46
N GLN A 242 1.48 -13.13 -5.81
CA GLN A 242 0.49 -14.20 -5.69
C GLN A 242 -0.79 -13.73 -4.99
N GLU A 243 -0.67 -12.84 -3.98
CA GLU A 243 -1.83 -12.23 -3.31
C GLU A 243 -2.77 -11.50 -4.27
N LEU A 244 -2.25 -10.87 -5.34
CA LEU A 244 -3.08 -10.22 -6.36
C LEU A 244 -3.81 -11.25 -7.20
N VAL A 245 -3.08 -12.27 -7.68
CA VAL A 245 -3.66 -13.33 -8.51
C VAL A 245 -4.77 -14.07 -7.77
N ASP A 246 -4.53 -14.43 -6.51
CA ASP A 246 -5.52 -15.10 -5.66
C ASP A 246 -6.74 -14.21 -5.39
N LEU A 247 -6.52 -12.90 -5.23
CA LEU A 247 -7.58 -11.94 -4.93
C LEU A 247 -8.53 -11.72 -6.11
N ILE A 248 -8.00 -11.65 -7.35
CA ILE A 248 -8.78 -11.33 -8.55
C ILE A 248 -9.09 -12.52 -9.45
N GLY A 249 -8.47 -13.69 -9.18
CA GLY A 249 -8.72 -14.95 -9.86
C GLY A 249 -8.01 -15.12 -11.23
N TYR A 250 -7.09 -14.22 -11.60
CA TYR A 250 -6.27 -14.33 -12.82
C TYR A 250 -4.99 -13.50 -12.70
N ASN A 251 -4.04 -13.71 -13.62
CA ASN A 251 -2.82 -12.89 -13.68
C ASN A 251 -3.05 -11.64 -14.56
N PRO A 252 -3.06 -10.41 -13.98
CA PRO A 252 -3.24 -9.17 -14.74
C PRO A 252 -1.96 -8.64 -15.38
N VAL A 253 -0.81 -9.29 -15.14
CA VAL A 253 0.53 -8.84 -15.53
C VAL A 253 1.11 -9.80 -16.55
N ILE A 254 1.65 -9.29 -17.65
CA ILE A 254 2.43 -10.07 -18.60
C ILE A 254 3.78 -10.37 -17.96
N THR A 255 4.12 -11.65 -17.86
CA THR A 255 5.39 -12.07 -17.25
C THR A 255 6.57 -11.51 -18.04
N LEU A 256 7.46 -10.81 -17.35
CA LEU A 256 8.66 -10.21 -17.94
C LEU A 256 9.69 -11.28 -18.32
N ASP A 257 10.08 -11.30 -19.59
CA ASP A 257 11.29 -12.00 -20.04
C ASP A 257 12.52 -11.10 -19.82
N ARG A 258 13.21 -11.29 -18.69
CA ARG A 258 14.37 -10.45 -18.34
C ARG A 258 15.53 -10.57 -19.32
N GLN A 259 15.65 -11.68 -20.06
CA GLN A 259 16.73 -11.87 -21.03
C GLN A 259 16.47 -11.14 -22.35
N ASN A 260 15.19 -10.99 -22.72
CA ASN A 260 14.76 -10.36 -23.96
C ASN A 260 13.80 -9.18 -23.70
N ALA A 261 13.96 -8.47 -22.58
CA ALA A 261 12.99 -7.47 -22.12
C ALA A 261 12.71 -6.37 -23.14
N GLU A 262 13.74 -5.81 -23.77
CA GLU A 262 13.59 -4.78 -24.81
C GLU A 262 12.78 -5.30 -25.99
N LYS A 263 13.12 -6.50 -26.50
CA LYS A 263 12.39 -7.12 -27.59
C LYS A 263 10.92 -7.36 -27.21
N GLN A 264 10.68 -7.91 -26.01
CA GLN A 264 9.33 -8.18 -25.52
C GLN A 264 8.49 -6.90 -25.46
N ILE A 265 9.04 -5.78 -24.96
CA ILE A 265 8.34 -4.50 -24.89
C ILE A 265 8.01 -4.01 -26.32
N LYS A 266 8.96 -4.06 -27.25
CA LYS A 266 8.75 -3.66 -28.65
C LYS A 266 7.70 -4.53 -29.33
N ASP A 267 7.70 -5.84 -29.08
CA ASP A 267 6.70 -6.78 -29.60
C ASP A 267 5.29 -6.46 -29.06
N ILE A 268 5.17 -6.15 -27.75
CA ILE A 268 3.89 -5.71 -27.16
C ILE A 268 3.40 -4.42 -27.82
N LEU A 269 4.29 -3.45 -28.01
CA LEU A 269 3.95 -2.17 -28.66
C LEU A 269 3.50 -2.34 -30.11
N ALA A 270 4.12 -3.26 -30.86
CA ALA A 270 3.75 -3.57 -32.23
C ALA A 270 2.31 -4.17 -32.30
N HIS A 271 1.85 -4.84 -31.26
CA HIS A 271 0.54 -5.49 -31.17
C HIS A 271 -0.35 -4.85 -30.10
N ILE A 272 -0.16 -3.57 -29.80
CA ILE A 272 -0.73 -2.89 -28.62
C ILE A 272 -2.27 -2.96 -28.58
N ASN A 273 -2.94 -2.99 -29.73
CA ASN A 273 -4.40 -3.08 -29.81
C ASN A 273 -4.93 -4.40 -29.25
N ASP A 274 -4.18 -5.48 -29.32
CA ASP A 274 -4.60 -6.81 -28.86
C ASP A 274 -4.72 -6.85 -27.32
N TYR A 275 -4.07 -5.93 -26.63
CA TYR A 275 -4.08 -5.81 -25.18
C TYR A 275 -5.21 -4.91 -24.64
N GLN A 276 -5.95 -4.21 -25.50
CA GLN A 276 -7.03 -3.33 -25.04
C GLN A 276 -8.09 -4.05 -24.18
N PRO A 277 -8.57 -5.26 -24.55
CA PRO A 277 -9.53 -5.99 -23.70
C PRO A 277 -8.95 -6.37 -22.33
N LEU A 278 -7.65 -6.69 -22.25
CA LEU A 278 -6.98 -7.00 -20.98
C LEU A 278 -6.97 -5.79 -20.04
N VAL A 279 -6.55 -4.62 -20.54
CA VAL A 279 -6.46 -3.42 -19.69
C VAL A 279 -7.83 -2.89 -19.31
N ASP A 280 -8.84 -3.07 -20.14
CA ASP A 280 -10.23 -2.72 -19.81
C ASP A 280 -10.76 -3.60 -18.68
N LYS A 281 -10.56 -4.91 -18.76
CA LYS A 281 -10.88 -5.87 -17.70
C LYS A 281 -10.10 -5.55 -16.40
N ASN A 282 -8.81 -5.29 -16.51
CA ASN A 282 -7.97 -4.94 -15.37
C ASN A 282 -8.52 -3.72 -14.62
N ARG A 283 -8.91 -2.67 -15.36
CA ARG A 283 -9.49 -1.47 -14.77
C ARG A 283 -10.83 -1.75 -14.08
N GLU A 284 -11.72 -2.48 -14.73
CA GLU A 284 -13.03 -2.85 -14.15
C GLU A 284 -12.83 -3.57 -12.80
N ILE A 285 -11.96 -4.56 -12.76
CA ILE A 285 -11.65 -5.31 -11.55
C ILE A 285 -10.99 -4.41 -10.48
N ALA A 286 -10.06 -3.53 -10.87
CA ALA A 286 -9.44 -2.61 -9.94
C ALA A 286 -10.45 -1.64 -9.33
N LEU A 287 -11.37 -1.08 -10.11
CA LEU A 287 -12.45 -0.22 -9.60
C LEU A 287 -13.37 -0.95 -8.61
N ALA A 288 -13.63 -2.24 -8.84
CA ALA A 288 -14.47 -3.05 -7.97
C ALA A 288 -13.75 -3.50 -6.68
N MET A 289 -12.44 -3.80 -6.75
CA MET A 289 -11.75 -4.52 -5.69
C MET A 289 -10.66 -3.73 -4.96
N ALA A 290 -10.12 -2.66 -5.55
CA ALA A 290 -9.03 -1.88 -4.96
C ALA A 290 -9.45 -0.81 -3.94
N PRO A 291 -10.69 -0.25 -3.93
CA PRO A 291 -11.02 0.87 -3.06
C PRO A 291 -10.80 0.58 -1.58
N TRP A 292 -10.33 1.57 -0.84
CA TRP A 292 -10.24 1.50 0.63
C TRP A 292 -11.58 1.16 1.29
N SER A 293 -12.72 1.54 0.71
CA SER A 293 -14.04 1.19 1.25
C SER A 293 -14.24 -0.33 1.37
N ILE A 294 -13.73 -1.11 0.43
CA ILE A 294 -13.79 -2.58 0.47
C ILE A 294 -12.92 -3.12 1.62
N ARG A 295 -11.69 -2.58 1.76
CA ARG A 295 -10.78 -2.97 2.84
C ARG A 295 -11.34 -2.62 4.21
N ILE A 296 -11.91 -1.43 4.35
CA ILE A 296 -12.54 -0.97 5.60
C ILE A 296 -13.74 -1.83 5.98
N LYS A 297 -14.61 -2.19 5.04
CA LYS A 297 -15.72 -3.13 5.32
C LYS A 297 -15.20 -4.47 5.87
N LYS A 298 -14.15 -5.02 5.25
CA LYS A 298 -13.51 -6.25 5.72
C LYS A 298 -12.92 -6.06 7.13
N ILE A 299 -12.21 -4.96 7.38
CA ILE A 299 -11.65 -4.64 8.72
C ILE A 299 -12.77 -4.55 9.75
N MET A 300 -13.85 -3.83 9.46
CA MET A 300 -15.00 -3.70 10.39
C MET A 300 -15.63 -5.06 10.71
N SER A 301 -15.85 -5.92 9.70
CA SER A 301 -16.34 -7.28 9.91
C SER A 301 -15.42 -8.07 10.83
N LEU A 302 -14.14 -8.15 10.51
CA LEU A 302 -13.15 -8.89 11.28
C LEU A 302 -13.04 -8.37 12.73
N LEU A 303 -13.08 -7.05 12.93
CA LEU A 303 -13.03 -6.46 14.27
C LEU A 303 -14.30 -6.73 15.06
N THR A 304 -15.46 -6.77 14.40
CA THR A 304 -16.73 -7.15 15.04
C THR A 304 -16.74 -8.61 15.46
N GLU A 305 -16.23 -9.51 14.62
CA GLU A 305 -16.08 -10.95 14.90
C GLU A 305 -15.19 -11.21 16.13
N VAL A 306 -14.15 -10.39 16.35
CA VAL A 306 -13.29 -10.49 17.54
C VAL A 306 -13.80 -9.67 18.73
N GLY A 307 -15.03 -9.15 18.68
CA GLY A 307 -15.76 -8.61 19.83
C GLY A 307 -15.66 -7.10 20.04
N TYR A 308 -15.26 -6.32 19.02
CA TYR A 308 -15.32 -4.86 19.11
C TYR A 308 -16.67 -4.31 18.62
N LYS A 309 -16.98 -3.08 19.03
CA LYS A 309 -18.08 -2.26 18.49
C LYS A 309 -17.51 -1.15 17.61
N ILE A 310 -18.03 -1.04 16.41
CA ILE A 310 -17.72 0.04 15.47
C ILE A 310 -18.54 1.30 15.82
#